data_133b44bae99d4f433d0df9cd4e368c64
#
_entry.id   133b44bae99d4f433d0df9cd4e368c64
#
_cell.length_a   1.000
_cell.length_b   1.000
_cell.length_c   1.000
_cell.angle_alpha   90.00
_cell.angle_beta   90.00
_cell.angle_gamma   90.00
#
_symmetry.space_group_name_H-M   'P 1'
#
loop_
_entity.id
_entity.type
_entity.pdbx_description
1 polymer ?
#
loop_
_entity_poly.entity_id
_entity_poly.type
_entity_poly.pdbx_seq_one_letter_code
_entity_poly.pdbx_strand_id
1 'polypeptide(L)'
;MLSRTAENLYWTARYIERADSIARLLEVAYRIHLIPNTTEGYQNEWESILAAAGIKHNYLNTNSEITKNKIEYYLLFDPNNSSSVKACIENARNNLKMVRTAVTLEVWNAVNTWYHGLSNYDKGKYDSKNL
;
A
#
# COMPACT_ATOMS: atom_id res chain seq x y z
N MET A 1 26.36 -3.38 15.77
CA MET A 1 26.11 -4.26 14.63
C MET A 1 24.83 -5.06 14.80
N LEU A 2 24.73 -5.86 15.85
CA LEU A 2 23.50 -6.65 16.12
C LEU A 2 22.27 -5.77 16.31
N SER A 3 22.39 -4.63 17.00
CA SER A 3 21.26 -3.74 17.24
C SER A 3 20.74 -3.09 15.95
N ARG A 4 21.62 -2.77 15.01
CA ARG A 4 21.20 -2.23 13.70
C ARG A 4 20.51 -3.29 12.87
N THR A 5 21.03 -4.52 12.88
CA THR A 5 20.40 -5.64 12.17
C THR A 5 19.00 -5.89 12.73
N ALA A 6 18.87 -5.96 14.04
CA ALA A 6 17.58 -6.15 14.70
C ALA A 6 16.61 -5.01 14.38
N GLU A 7 17.08 -3.77 14.40
CA GLU A 7 16.27 -2.60 14.07
C GLU A 7 15.78 -2.64 12.62
N ASN A 8 16.67 -2.95 11.67
CA ASN A 8 16.29 -3.05 10.26
C ASN A 8 15.29 -4.18 10.03
N LEU A 9 15.45 -5.32 10.68
CA LEU A 9 14.51 -6.42 10.59
C LEU A 9 13.16 -6.07 11.21
N TYR A 10 13.16 -5.37 12.34
CA TYR A 10 11.94 -4.89 12.98
C TYR A 10 11.15 -3.96 12.06
N TRP A 11 11.81 -2.97 11.46
CA TRP A 11 11.15 -2.03 10.56
C TRP A 11 10.69 -2.70 9.26
N THR A 12 11.47 -3.66 8.76
CA THR A 12 11.05 -4.47 7.61
C THR A 12 9.71 -5.16 7.90
N ALA A 13 9.62 -5.83 9.05
CA ALA A 13 8.39 -6.51 9.45
C ALA A 13 7.23 -5.53 9.59
N ARG A 14 7.48 -4.37 10.20
CA ARG A 14 6.45 -3.34 10.38
C ARG A 14 5.92 -2.82 9.04
N TYR A 15 6.80 -2.56 8.09
CA TYR A 15 6.39 -2.11 6.77
C TYR A 15 5.59 -3.18 6.01
N ILE A 16 6.00 -4.43 6.10
CA ILE A 16 5.27 -5.54 5.47
C ILE A 16 3.88 -5.69 6.09
N GLU A 17 3.78 -5.62 7.42
CA GLU A 17 2.48 -5.68 8.11
C GLU A 17 1.56 -4.54 7.67
N ARG A 18 2.10 -3.34 7.53
CA ARG A 18 1.31 -2.18 7.09
C ARG A 18 0.81 -2.37 5.67
N ALA A 19 1.68 -2.84 4.76
CA ALA A 19 1.29 -3.13 3.39
C ALA A 19 0.19 -4.21 3.34
N ASP A 20 0.33 -5.26 4.13
CA ASP A 20 -0.65 -6.33 4.22
C ASP A 20 -1.99 -5.82 4.74
N SER A 21 -1.98 -4.98 5.77
CA SER A 21 -3.20 -4.41 6.34
C SER A 21 -3.96 -3.56 5.33
N ILE A 22 -3.25 -2.75 4.55
CA ILE A 22 -3.86 -1.92 3.51
C ILE A 22 -4.42 -2.79 2.38
N ALA A 23 -3.67 -3.81 1.97
CA ALA A 23 -4.12 -4.73 0.93
C ALA A 23 -5.40 -5.47 1.34
N ARG A 24 -5.48 -5.92 2.59
CA ARG A 24 -6.68 -6.56 3.13
C ARG A 24 -7.87 -5.62 3.19
N LEU A 25 -7.62 -4.38 3.57
CA LEU A 25 -8.65 -3.35 3.62
C LEU A 25 -9.23 -3.09 2.23
N LEU A 26 -8.38 -3.02 1.22
CA LEU A 26 -8.81 -2.89 -0.18
C LEU A 26 -9.61 -4.10 -0.65
N GLU A 27 -9.20 -5.29 -0.25
CA GLU A 27 -9.93 -6.52 -0.58
C GLU A 27 -11.36 -6.48 -0.04
N VAL A 28 -11.52 -6.07 1.22
CA VAL A 28 -12.84 -5.90 1.83
C VAL A 28 -13.64 -4.84 1.07
N ALA A 29 -12.99 -3.74 0.70
CA ALA A 29 -13.63 -2.66 -0.05
C ALA A 29 -14.16 -3.13 -1.40
N TYR A 30 -13.40 -3.95 -2.12
CA TYR A 30 -13.83 -4.50 -3.40
C TYR A 30 -15.03 -5.43 -3.24
N ARG A 31 -15.05 -6.25 -2.20
CA ARG A 31 -16.19 -7.13 -1.90
C ARG A 31 -17.45 -6.32 -1.63
N ILE A 32 -17.34 -5.28 -0.83
CA ILE A 32 -18.47 -4.40 -0.50
C ILE A 32 -18.93 -3.67 -1.76
N HIS A 33 -18.01 -3.25 -2.62
CA HIS A 33 -18.35 -2.54 -3.86
C HIS A 33 -19.12 -3.41 -4.86
N LEU A 34 -19.01 -4.73 -4.76
CA LEU A 34 -19.79 -5.66 -5.60
C LEU A 34 -21.26 -5.73 -5.19
N ILE A 35 -21.60 -5.30 -3.97
CA ILE A 35 -22.97 -5.28 -3.49
C ILE A 35 -23.67 -4.06 -4.13
N PRO A 36 -24.84 -4.25 -4.78
CA PRO A 36 -25.57 -3.13 -5.37
C PRO A 36 -25.89 -2.05 -4.32
N ASN A 37 -25.60 -0.80 -4.67
CA ASN A 37 -25.79 0.33 -3.77
C ASN A 37 -25.96 1.62 -4.58
N THR A 38 -26.41 2.69 -3.94
CA THR A 38 -26.48 4.02 -4.54
C THR A 38 -25.07 4.61 -4.66
N THR A 39 -24.92 5.60 -5.54
CA THR A 39 -23.65 6.31 -5.67
C THR A 39 -23.22 6.91 -4.33
N GLU A 40 -24.17 7.47 -3.58
CA GLU A 40 -23.92 8.02 -2.24
C GLU A 40 -23.48 6.93 -1.26
N GLY A 41 -24.09 5.76 -1.33
CA GLY A 41 -23.72 4.61 -0.48
C GLY A 41 -22.29 4.16 -0.74
N TYR A 42 -21.88 4.05 -1.99
CA TYR A 42 -20.49 3.70 -2.34
C TYR A 42 -19.50 4.74 -1.82
N GLN A 43 -19.84 6.00 -1.96
CA GLN A 43 -19.00 7.09 -1.48
C GLN A 43 -18.82 7.02 0.04
N ASN A 44 -19.89 6.72 0.79
CA ASN A 44 -19.83 6.56 2.23
C ASN A 44 -18.97 5.35 2.63
N GLU A 45 -19.06 4.26 1.90
CA GLU A 45 -18.25 3.07 2.14
C GLU A 45 -16.76 3.36 1.96
N TRP A 46 -16.38 4.03 0.86
CA TRP A 46 -14.99 4.41 0.62
C TRP A 46 -14.47 5.39 1.66
N GLU A 47 -15.31 6.33 2.09
CA GLU A 47 -14.97 7.25 3.18
C GLU A 47 -14.70 6.51 4.49
N SER A 48 -15.52 5.50 4.79
CA SER A 48 -15.33 4.65 5.97
C SER A 48 -14.02 3.88 5.92
N ILE A 49 -13.62 3.41 4.74
CA ILE A 49 -12.36 2.70 4.54
C ILE A 49 -11.17 3.62 4.81
N LEU A 50 -11.21 4.85 4.32
CA LEU A 50 -10.18 5.84 4.61
C LEU A 50 -10.07 6.12 6.10
N ALA A 51 -11.20 6.23 6.78
CA ALA A 51 -11.24 6.44 8.23
C ALA A 51 -10.66 5.25 8.98
N ALA A 52 -11.00 4.03 8.57
CA ALA A 52 -10.49 2.81 9.18
C ALA A 52 -8.97 2.68 9.01
N ALA A 53 -8.44 3.13 7.88
CA ALA A 53 -7.00 3.15 7.64
C ALA A 53 -6.28 4.28 8.39
N GLY A 54 -7.04 5.22 8.97
CA GLY A 54 -6.47 6.36 9.70
C GLY A 54 -5.87 7.44 8.81
N ILE A 55 -6.23 7.47 7.54
CA ILE A 55 -5.63 8.38 6.55
C ILE A 55 -6.62 9.30 5.86
N LYS A 56 -7.87 9.34 6.32
CA LYS A 56 -8.91 10.17 5.72
C LYS A 56 -8.49 11.64 5.62
N HIS A 57 -7.95 12.19 6.70
CA HIS A 57 -7.50 13.58 6.75
C HIS A 57 -6.39 13.84 5.73
N ASN A 58 -5.39 12.97 5.68
CA ASN A 58 -4.27 13.11 4.74
C ASN A 58 -4.73 13.00 3.29
N TYR A 59 -5.67 12.08 3.02
CA TYR A 59 -6.24 11.93 1.69
C TYR A 59 -6.96 13.20 1.24
N LEU A 60 -7.81 13.75 2.11
CA LEU A 60 -8.59 14.94 1.77
C LEU A 60 -7.74 16.21 1.59
N ASN A 61 -6.54 16.25 2.18
CA ASN A 61 -5.61 17.36 1.98
C ASN A 61 -5.07 17.42 0.55
N THR A 62 -4.97 16.27 -0.12
CA THR A 62 -4.41 16.20 -1.47
C THR A 62 -5.44 15.90 -2.55
N ASN A 63 -6.62 15.39 -2.17
CA ASN A 63 -7.66 14.98 -3.10
C ASN A 63 -9.01 15.51 -2.65
N SER A 64 -9.76 16.13 -3.56
CA SER A 64 -11.08 16.70 -3.27
C SER A 64 -12.22 15.70 -3.48
N GLU A 65 -12.00 14.64 -4.24
CA GLU A 65 -13.04 13.67 -4.57
C GLU A 65 -12.76 12.30 -3.98
N ILE A 66 -13.82 11.66 -3.51
CA ILE A 66 -13.75 10.29 -3.00
C ILE A 66 -14.31 9.36 -4.07
N THR A 67 -13.42 8.78 -4.89
CA THR A 67 -13.77 7.81 -5.91
C THR A 67 -12.94 6.55 -5.72
N LYS A 68 -13.47 5.42 -6.21
CA LYS A 68 -12.77 4.13 -6.13
C LYS A 68 -11.35 4.22 -6.70
N ASN A 69 -11.22 4.77 -7.90
CA ASN A 69 -9.91 4.81 -8.57
C ASN A 69 -8.90 5.70 -7.85
N LYS A 70 -9.35 6.84 -7.35
CA LYS A 70 -8.47 7.76 -6.62
C LYS A 70 -8.02 7.20 -5.29
N ILE A 71 -8.93 6.55 -4.56
CA ILE A 71 -8.61 5.93 -3.28
C ILE A 71 -7.68 4.74 -3.49
N GLU A 72 -7.97 3.91 -4.49
CA GLU A 72 -7.11 2.78 -4.84
C GLU A 72 -5.68 3.24 -5.14
N TYR A 73 -5.54 4.26 -5.98
CA TYR A 73 -4.24 4.84 -6.32
C TYR A 73 -3.53 5.39 -5.07
N TYR A 74 -4.26 6.14 -4.25
CA TYR A 74 -3.69 6.73 -3.02
C TYR A 74 -3.16 5.66 -2.06
N LEU A 75 -3.93 4.61 -1.85
CA LEU A 75 -3.55 3.53 -0.93
C LEU A 75 -2.41 2.68 -1.47
N LEU A 76 -2.34 2.48 -2.77
CA LEU A 76 -1.35 1.59 -3.38
C LEU A 76 -0.08 2.32 -3.81
N PHE A 77 -0.19 3.49 -4.43
CA PHE A 77 0.93 4.05 -5.20
C PHE A 77 1.24 5.52 -4.96
N ASP A 78 0.34 6.30 -4.38
CA ASP A 78 0.52 7.76 -4.32
C ASP A 78 1.81 8.13 -3.57
N PRO A 79 2.76 8.83 -4.23
CA PRO A 79 4.00 9.25 -3.57
C PRO A 79 3.80 10.21 -2.41
N ASN A 80 2.66 10.90 -2.35
CA ASN A 80 2.31 11.77 -1.23
C ASN A 80 1.84 10.99 0.00
N ASN A 81 1.57 9.69 -0.14
CA ASN A 81 1.17 8.83 0.95
C ASN A 81 2.34 7.94 1.36
N SER A 82 2.99 8.27 2.46
CA SER A 82 4.12 7.51 2.98
C SER A 82 3.74 6.10 3.45
N SER A 83 2.45 5.85 3.62
CA SER A 83 1.92 4.55 4.03
C SER A 83 1.32 3.76 2.87
N SER A 84 1.53 4.19 1.61
CA SER A 84 1.07 3.42 0.46
C SER A 84 1.74 2.05 0.43
N VAL A 85 1.08 1.07 -0.17
CA VAL A 85 1.64 -0.29 -0.29
C VAL A 85 3.00 -0.25 -0.97
N LYS A 86 3.12 0.51 -2.06
CA LYS A 86 4.39 0.66 -2.78
C LYS A 86 5.48 1.24 -1.88
N ALA A 87 5.19 2.32 -1.16
CA ALA A 87 6.16 2.94 -0.25
C ALA A 87 6.59 1.97 0.86
N CYS A 88 5.65 1.23 1.43
CA CYS A 88 5.95 0.23 2.46
C CYS A 88 6.87 -0.88 1.94
N ILE A 89 6.58 -1.40 0.75
CA ILE A 89 7.41 -2.45 0.14
C ILE A 89 8.78 -1.92 -0.24
N GLU A 90 8.88 -0.69 -0.76
CA GLU A 90 10.17 -0.05 -1.04
C GLU A 90 11.01 0.10 0.23
N ASN A 91 10.40 0.57 1.32
CA ASN A 91 11.08 0.74 2.60
C ASN A 91 11.51 -0.60 3.18
N ALA A 92 10.67 -1.63 3.09
CA ALA A 92 11.03 -2.98 3.52
C ALA A 92 12.22 -3.51 2.72
N ARG A 93 12.19 -3.32 1.41
CA ARG A 93 13.28 -3.75 0.53
C ARG A 93 14.59 -3.04 0.87
N ASN A 94 14.55 -1.72 1.11
CA ASN A 94 15.72 -0.95 1.45
C ASN A 94 16.31 -1.39 2.79
N ASN A 95 15.47 -1.68 3.79
CA ASN A 95 15.93 -2.19 5.08
C ASN A 95 16.55 -3.59 4.94
N LEU A 96 15.97 -4.45 4.10
CA LEU A 96 16.53 -5.78 3.84
C LEU A 96 17.87 -5.73 3.13
N LYS A 97 18.08 -4.77 2.25
CA LYS A 97 19.39 -4.60 1.58
C LYS A 97 20.51 -4.38 2.60
N MET A 98 20.23 -3.69 3.68
CA MET A 98 21.22 -3.41 4.72
C MET A 98 21.55 -4.62 5.58
N VAL A 99 20.66 -5.61 5.61
CA VAL A 99 20.82 -6.83 6.42
C VAL A 99 20.73 -8.10 5.59
N ARG A 100 21.07 -8.00 4.30
CA ARG A 100 20.92 -9.09 3.34
C ARG A 100 21.56 -10.39 3.80
N THR A 101 22.70 -10.32 4.49
CA THR A 101 23.40 -11.50 4.99
C THR A 101 22.69 -12.15 6.19
N ALA A 102 21.78 -11.42 6.85
CA ALA A 102 21.05 -11.91 8.00
C ALA A 102 19.69 -12.50 7.66
N VAL A 103 19.26 -12.42 6.39
CA VAL A 103 17.97 -12.94 5.95
C VAL A 103 18.17 -14.02 4.91
N THR A 104 17.18 -14.91 4.78
CA THR A 104 17.23 -15.98 3.79
C THR A 104 17.02 -15.41 2.39
N LEU A 105 17.54 -16.14 1.39
CA LEU A 105 17.32 -15.82 -0.01
C LEU A 105 15.83 -15.80 -0.35
N GLU A 106 15.04 -16.66 0.26
CA GLU A 106 13.61 -16.77 0.04
C GLU A 106 12.89 -15.48 0.44
N VAL A 107 13.22 -14.91 1.59
CA VAL A 107 12.63 -13.63 2.04
C VAL A 107 13.02 -12.49 1.11
N TRP A 108 14.29 -12.41 0.75
CA TRP A 108 14.79 -11.39 -0.17
C TRP A 108 14.09 -11.48 -1.54
N ASN A 109 13.99 -12.68 -2.08
CA ASN A 109 13.32 -12.89 -3.36
C ASN A 109 11.83 -12.55 -3.32
N ALA A 110 11.14 -12.87 -2.21
CA ALA A 110 9.73 -12.55 -2.05
C ALA A 110 9.49 -11.03 -2.08
N VAL A 111 10.28 -10.28 -1.34
CA VAL A 111 10.15 -8.82 -1.29
C VAL A 111 10.47 -8.19 -2.65
N ASN A 112 11.50 -8.68 -3.33
CA ASN A 112 11.84 -8.22 -4.67
C ASN A 112 10.71 -8.51 -5.68
N THR A 113 10.10 -9.67 -5.60
CA THR A 113 8.99 -10.05 -6.46
C THR A 113 7.80 -9.10 -6.24
N TRP A 114 7.47 -8.79 -5.00
CA TRP A 114 6.41 -7.84 -4.67
C TRP A 114 6.73 -6.44 -5.18
N TYR A 115 7.96 -5.99 -5.00
CA TYR A 115 8.41 -4.67 -5.45
C TYR A 115 8.27 -4.53 -6.96
N HIS A 116 8.78 -5.48 -7.72
CA HIS A 116 8.70 -5.45 -9.18
C HIS A 116 7.27 -5.62 -9.69
N GLY A 117 6.48 -6.48 -9.03
CA GLY A 117 5.08 -6.66 -9.37
C GLY A 117 4.26 -5.39 -9.22
N LEU A 118 4.47 -4.65 -8.12
CA LEU A 118 3.80 -3.38 -7.89
C LEU A 118 4.22 -2.32 -8.91
N SER A 119 5.50 -2.24 -9.23
CA SER A 119 6.01 -1.27 -10.20
C SER A 119 5.41 -1.53 -11.59
N ASN A 120 5.34 -2.78 -12.00
CA ASN A 120 4.75 -3.17 -13.29
C ASN A 120 3.25 -2.90 -13.33
N TYR A 121 2.55 -3.19 -12.25
CA TYR A 121 1.11 -2.95 -12.15
C TYR A 121 0.79 -1.46 -12.23
N ASP A 122 1.57 -0.63 -11.54
CA ASP A 122 1.43 0.82 -11.56
C ASP A 122 1.57 1.36 -12.99
N LYS A 123 2.64 0.97 -13.68
CA LYS A 123 2.87 1.39 -15.07
C LYS A 123 1.78 0.91 -16.00
N GLY A 124 1.37 -0.36 -15.87
CA GLY A 124 0.38 -0.94 -16.76
C GLY A 124 -1.02 -0.37 -16.56
N LYS A 125 -1.41 -0.11 -15.32
CA LYS A 125 -2.79 0.30 -15.01
C LYS A 125 -3.00 1.81 -15.02
N TYR A 126 -2.07 2.56 -14.43
CA TYR A 126 -2.29 3.98 -14.20
C TYR A 126 -1.68 4.87 -15.28
N ASP A 127 -0.54 4.50 -15.84
CA ASP A 127 0.05 5.27 -16.93
C ASP A 127 -0.84 5.23 -18.18
N SER A 128 -1.44 4.09 -18.49
CA SER A 128 -2.33 3.96 -19.63
C SER A 128 -3.65 4.72 -19.44
N LYS A 129 -4.09 4.90 -18.20
CA LYS A 129 -5.32 5.63 -17.91
C LYS A 129 -5.14 7.15 -17.91
N ASN A 130 -3.93 7.62 -17.73
CA ASN A 130 -3.63 9.06 -17.72
C ASN A 130 -3.35 9.59 -19.13
N LEU A 131 -3.38 8.71 -20.10
CA LEU A 131 -3.30 9.07 -21.50
C LEU A 131 -4.70 9.27 -22.09
#